data_4c039726586feb6882d770bb30f63493
#
_entry.id   4c039726586feb6882d770bb30f63493
#
_cell.length_a   1.000
_cell.length_b   1.000
_cell.length_c   1.000
_cell.angle_alpha   90.00
_cell.angle_beta   90.00
_cell.angle_gamma   90.00
#
_symmetry.space_group_name_H-M   'P 1'
#
loop_
_entity.id
_entity.type
_entity.pdbx_description
1 polymer ?
#
loop_
_entity_poly.entity_id
_entity_poly.type
_entity_poly.pdbx_seq_one_letter_code
_entity_poly.pdbx_strand_id
1 'polypeptide(L)'
;MHVSAALHPIAPDAYPLLHPLISDEPWAVPARAVVLAGLPGVRVDDARAPSVVAIETAIPEGQSVFLFGAADHPALAAYIRALTGPTTLQANAALADHIPIWRPDASVRQSVSFTFPLSDTDAAFAILPPGGVRRLRATDARHLTAFPAWLWAGYGSPEAMLRHGIAYARYLRAELVAIACIASTTERYDAIAAYTIARTRRNGFAWECTHRLLGAIRSERGKFPLLTASAENDAAIALARSLALTARHDQTVYDLR
;
A
#
# COMPACT_ATOMS: atom_id res chain seq x y z
N MET A 1 2.97 -36.23 4.05
CA MET A 1 2.37 -34.90 4.36
C MET A 1 1.25 -34.66 3.36
N HIS A 2 0.01 -34.46 3.82
CA HIS A 2 -1.09 -34.02 2.95
C HIS A 2 -0.90 -32.53 2.66
N VAL A 3 -0.53 -32.18 1.44
CA VAL A 3 -0.54 -30.80 0.98
C VAL A 3 -2.01 -30.42 0.78
N SER A 4 -2.51 -29.45 1.53
CA SER A 4 -3.87 -28.94 1.32
C SER A 4 -4.02 -28.39 -0.09
N ALA A 5 -5.10 -28.77 -0.77
CA ALA A 5 -5.40 -28.27 -2.11
C ALA A 5 -6.11 -26.90 -2.10
N ALA A 6 -6.35 -26.30 -0.91
CA ALA A 6 -7.04 -25.03 -0.76
C ALA A 6 -6.36 -24.14 0.27
N LEU A 7 -6.50 -22.82 0.11
CA LEU A 7 -6.11 -21.83 1.11
C LEU A 7 -7.28 -21.56 2.07
N HIS A 8 -6.97 -21.54 3.36
CA HIS A 8 -7.93 -21.32 4.45
C HIS A 8 -7.64 -20.02 5.18
N PRO A 9 -8.66 -19.29 5.65
CA PRO A 9 -8.46 -18.14 6.53
C PRO A 9 -7.68 -18.55 7.78
N ILE A 10 -6.80 -17.67 8.24
CA ILE A 10 -6.04 -17.83 9.48
C ILE A 10 -6.38 -16.68 10.45
N ALA A 11 -6.46 -16.97 11.73
CA ALA A 11 -6.77 -15.99 12.75
C ALA A 11 -5.55 -15.07 13.05
N PRO A 12 -5.78 -13.80 13.46
CA PRO A 12 -4.70 -12.82 13.67
C PRO A 12 -3.66 -13.22 14.71
N ASP A 13 -4.01 -14.03 15.70
CA ASP A 13 -3.09 -14.55 16.71
C ASP A 13 -2.00 -15.46 16.15
N ALA A 14 -2.24 -16.07 14.99
CA ALA A 14 -1.26 -16.89 14.27
C ALA A 14 -0.40 -16.10 13.26
N TYR A 15 -0.67 -14.81 13.03
CA TYR A 15 0.08 -14.00 12.05
C TYR A 15 1.60 -13.91 12.29
N PRO A 16 2.13 -13.99 13.52
CA PRO A 16 3.58 -14.05 13.72
C PRO A 16 4.27 -15.18 12.98
N LEU A 17 3.57 -16.29 12.66
CA LEU A 17 4.11 -17.40 11.88
C LEU A 17 4.39 -17.02 10.41
N LEU A 18 3.77 -15.93 9.93
CA LEU A 18 3.87 -15.48 8.53
C LEU A 18 5.05 -14.55 8.29
N HIS A 19 5.64 -13.96 9.33
CA HIS A 19 6.72 -12.98 9.18
C HIS A 19 7.90 -13.47 8.34
N PRO A 20 8.33 -14.76 8.42
CA PRO A 20 9.42 -15.26 7.58
C PRO A 20 9.04 -15.41 6.10
N LEU A 21 7.75 -15.54 5.78
CA LEU A 21 7.25 -15.72 4.42
C LEU A 21 7.00 -14.41 3.69
N ILE A 22 6.65 -13.35 4.44
CA ILE A 22 6.28 -12.05 3.87
C ILE A 22 7.49 -11.13 3.94
N SER A 23 8.11 -10.88 2.79
CA SER A 23 9.26 -9.97 2.71
C SER A 23 8.87 -8.53 3.08
N ASP A 24 9.83 -7.77 3.66
CA ASP A 24 9.70 -6.31 3.84
C ASP A 24 10.32 -5.58 2.64
N GLU A 25 9.85 -5.93 1.45
CA GLU A 25 10.19 -5.29 0.19
C GLU A 25 9.13 -4.26 -0.20
N PRO A 26 9.46 -3.25 -0.99
CA PRO A 26 8.53 -2.17 -1.35
C PRO A 26 7.17 -2.63 -1.88
N TRP A 27 7.15 -3.65 -2.72
CA TRP A 27 5.92 -4.20 -3.29
C TRP A 27 5.02 -4.90 -2.26
N ALA A 28 5.63 -5.50 -1.22
CA ALA A 28 4.95 -6.29 -0.19
C ALA A 28 4.46 -5.46 1.00
N VAL A 29 4.82 -4.18 1.07
CA VAL A 29 4.48 -3.29 2.20
C VAL A 29 2.98 -3.29 2.53
N PRO A 30 2.03 -3.20 1.58
CA PRO A 30 0.61 -3.26 1.92
C PRO A 30 0.20 -4.58 2.58
N ALA A 31 0.71 -5.71 2.08
CA ALA A 31 0.43 -7.04 2.62
C ALA A 31 1.01 -7.22 4.03
N ARG A 32 2.28 -6.84 4.22
CA ARG A 32 2.95 -6.91 5.52
C ARG A 32 2.24 -6.05 6.57
N ALA A 33 1.77 -4.87 6.18
CA ALA A 33 0.99 -3.99 7.04
C ALA A 33 -0.33 -4.61 7.52
N VAL A 34 -1.03 -5.37 6.67
CA VAL A 34 -2.24 -6.13 7.04
C VAL A 34 -1.92 -7.11 8.17
N VAL A 35 -0.83 -7.86 8.04
CA VAL A 35 -0.39 -8.84 9.05
C VAL A 35 0.02 -8.15 10.35
N LEU A 36 0.81 -7.10 10.28
CA LEU A 36 1.26 -6.34 11.46
C LEU A 36 0.10 -5.66 12.20
N ALA A 37 -0.92 -5.22 11.48
CA ALA A 37 -2.11 -4.59 12.06
C ALA A 37 -3.19 -5.59 12.53
N GLY A 38 -2.99 -6.90 12.32
CA GLY A 38 -3.97 -7.93 12.65
C GLY A 38 -5.26 -7.82 11.85
N LEU A 39 -5.20 -7.28 10.63
CA LEU A 39 -6.40 -7.10 9.79
C LEU A 39 -6.80 -8.42 9.11
N PRO A 40 -8.10 -8.61 8.79
CA PRO A 40 -8.56 -9.80 8.08
C PRO A 40 -8.05 -9.85 6.63
N GLY A 41 -8.29 -10.98 5.95
CA GLY A 41 -7.94 -11.16 4.53
C GLY A 41 -6.71 -12.03 4.31
N VAL A 42 -6.22 -12.70 5.34
CA VAL A 42 -5.05 -13.59 5.24
C VAL A 42 -5.47 -15.06 5.14
N ARG A 43 -4.93 -15.77 4.14
CA ARG A 43 -5.19 -17.18 3.89
C ARG A 43 -3.88 -17.94 3.73
N VAL A 44 -3.84 -19.18 4.22
CA VAL A 44 -2.67 -20.06 4.21
C VAL A 44 -3.07 -21.49 3.84
N ASP A 45 -2.09 -22.29 3.43
CA ASP A 45 -2.24 -23.73 3.17
C ASP A 45 -2.32 -24.55 4.46
N ASP A 46 -1.54 -24.20 5.47
CA ASP A 46 -1.53 -24.84 6.79
C ASP A 46 -1.41 -23.76 7.88
N ALA A 47 -2.38 -23.74 8.80
CA ALA A 47 -2.40 -22.76 9.90
C ALA A 47 -1.28 -22.94 10.93
N ARG A 48 -0.66 -24.14 11.01
CA ARG A 48 0.39 -24.45 11.98
C ARG A 48 1.80 -24.29 11.41
N ALA A 49 1.93 -24.54 10.10
CA ALA A 49 3.20 -24.49 9.38
C ALA A 49 2.96 -23.94 7.96
N PRO A 50 2.60 -22.66 7.82
CA PRO A 50 2.29 -22.09 6.52
C PRO A 50 3.51 -22.11 5.59
N SER A 51 3.29 -22.53 4.35
CA SER A 51 4.32 -22.52 3.30
C SER A 51 3.94 -21.57 2.14
N VAL A 52 2.66 -21.25 2.02
CA VAL A 52 2.14 -20.27 1.08
C VAL A 52 1.10 -19.37 1.75
N VAL A 53 1.07 -18.11 1.32
CA VAL A 53 0.18 -17.10 1.87
C VAL A 53 -0.44 -16.30 0.73
N ALA A 54 -1.75 -16.05 0.82
CA ALA A 54 -2.47 -15.04 0.05
C ALA A 54 -3.02 -13.98 1.01
N ILE A 55 -2.77 -12.70 0.71
CA ILE A 55 -3.24 -11.56 1.52
C ILE A 55 -4.09 -10.65 0.65
N GLU A 56 -5.34 -10.51 1.04
CA GLU A 56 -6.35 -9.72 0.34
C GLU A 56 -6.43 -8.31 0.96
N THR A 57 -6.39 -7.28 0.13
CA THR A 57 -6.59 -5.88 0.54
C THR A 57 -7.60 -5.21 -0.37
N ALA A 58 -8.43 -4.33 0.18
CA ALA A 58 -9.37 -3.56 -0.62
C ALA A 58 -8.64 -2.46 -1.41
N ILE A 59 -9.00 -2.29 -2.68
CA ILE A 59 -8.58 -1.18 -3.54
C ILE A 59 -9.81 -0.54 -4.20
N PRO A 60 -9.69 0.66 -4.80
CA PRO A 60 -10.86 1.36 -5.36
C PRO A 60 -11.63 0.57 -6.42
N GLU A 61 -10.92 -0.20 -7.24
CA GLU A 61 -11.46 -0.91 -8.38
C GLU A 61 -11.81 -2.38 -8.07
N GLY A 62 -11.69 -2.83 -6.79
CA GLY A 62 -11.94 -4.22 -6.41
C GLY A 62 -11.08 -4.67 -5.23
N GLN A 63 -10.20 -5.64 -5.45
CA GLN A 63 -9.25 -6.12 -4.44
C GLN A 63 -7.85 -6.26 -5.01
N SER A 64 -6.85 -6.13 -4.13
CA SER A 64 -5.47 -6.51 -4.42
C SER A 64 -5.12 -7.75 -3.62
N VAL A 65 -4.50 -8.72 -4.26
CA VAL A 65 -4.06 -9.97 -3.63
C VAL A 65 -2.54 -10.09 -3.76
N PHE A 66 -1.90 -10.25 -2.63
CA PHE A 66 -0.46 -10.46 -2.53
C PHE A 66 -0.18 -11.94 -2.25
N LEU A 67 0.72 -12.53 -3.04
CA LEU A 67 1.00 -13.96 -3.02
C LEU A 67 2.46 -14.21 -2.63
N PHE A 68 2.65 -15.10 -1.66
CA PHE A 68 3.97 -15.49 -1.17
C PHE A 68 4.06 -17.01 -1.09
N GLY A 69 5.26 -17.56 -1.32
CA GLY A 69 5.55 -18.98 -1.20
C GLY A 69 6.16 -19.59 -2.46
N ALA A 70 6.13 -20.92 -2.56
CA ALA A 70 6.69 -21.65 -3.68
C ALA A 70 5.74 -21.68 -4.89
N ALA A 71 6.32 -21.57 -6.08
CA ALA A 71 5.60 -21.44 -7.34
C ALA A 71 4.77 -22.67 -7.75
N ASP A 72 5.18 -23.83 -7.32
CA ASP A 72 4.54 -25.12 -7.67
C ASP A 72 3.44 -25.56 -6.70
N HIS A 73 3.10 -24.70 -5.71
CA HIS A 73 2.14 -25.08 -4.69
C HIS A 73 0.70 -25.13 -5.24
N PRO A 74 0.02 -26.30 -5.21
CA PRO A 74 -1.29 -26.49 -5.87
C PRO A 74 -2.40 -25.61 -5.29
N ALA A 75 -2.35 -25.28 -3.99
CA ALA A 75 -3.37 -24.42 -3.36
C ALA A 75 -3.35 -22.98 -3.89
N LEU A 76 -2.16 -22.44 -4.24
CA LEU A 76 -2.09 -21.11 -4.88
C LEU A 76 -2.71 -21.12 -6.27
N ALA A 77 -2.40 -22.13 -7.07
CA ALA A 77 -2.99 -22.28 -8.40
C ALA A 77 -4.53 -22.40 -8.34
N ALA A 78 -5.03 -23.24 -7.41
CA ALA A 78 -6.46 -23.41 -7.20
C ALA A 78 -7.13 -22.08 -6.72
N TYR A 79 -6.50 -21.39 -5.76
CA TYR A 79 -6.99 -20.11 -5.25
C TYR A 79 -7.06 -19.06 -6.35
N ILE A 80 -5.98 -18.87 -7.13
CA ILE A 80 -5.91 -17.88 -8.20
C ILE A 80 -6.95 -18.16 -9.29
N ARG A 81 -7.16 -19.42 -9.67
CA ARG A 81 -8.20 -19.81 -10.65
C ARG A 81 -9.61 -19.53 -10.15
N ALA A 82 -9.84 -19.59 -8.85
CA ALA A 82 -11.13 -19.36 -8.23
C ALA A 82 -11.45 -17.87 -8.01
N LEU A 83 -10.47 -16.96 -8.15
CA LEU A 83 -10.70 -15.53 -8.02
C LEU A 83 -11.66 -15.04 -9.11
N THR A 84 -12.66 -14.26 -8.69
CA THR A 84 -13.67 -13.66 -9.56
C THR A 84 -13.76 -12.16 -9.33
N GLY A 85 -14.14 -11.43 -10.38
CA GLY A 85 -14.26 -9.97 -10.35
C GLY A 85 -12.91 -9.24 -10.40
N PRO A 86 -12.94 -7.90 -10.39
CA PRO A 86 -11.75 -7.08 -10.54
C PRO A 86 -10.74 -7.33 -9.42
N THR A 87 -9.63 -7.93 -9.77
CA THR A 87 -8.58 -8.33 -8.82
C THR A 87 -7.20 -7.99 -9.38
N THR A 88 -6.40 -7.30 -8.58
CA THR A 88 -4.99 -7.04 -8.89
C THR A 88 -4.12 -8.05 -8.13
N LEU A 89 -3.32 -8.83 -8.85
CA LEU A 89 -2.38 -9.78 -8.25
C LEU A 89 -0.97 -9.22 -8.23
N GLN A 90 -0.30 -9.40 -7.10
CA GLN A 90 1.12 -9.11 -6.91
C GLN A 90 1.77 -10.32 -6.27
N ALA A 91 2.98 -10.67 -6.69
CA ALA A 91 3.65 -11.88 -6.23
C ALA A 91 5.16 -11.68 -6.16
N ASN A 92 5.84 -12.54 -5.39
CA ASN A 92 7.30 -12.62 -5.45
C ASN A 92 7.74 -13.13 -6.85
N ALA A 93 9.00 -12.91 -7.18
CA ALA A 93 9.54 -13.24 -8.51
C ALA A 93 9.31 -14.71 -8.90
N ALA A 94 9.43 -15.63 -7.95
CA ALA A 94 9.23 -17.08 -8.21
C ALA A 94 7.79 -17.42 -8.64
N LEU A 95 6.80 -16.70 -8.12
CA LEU A 95 5.38 -16.90 -8.44
C LEU A 95 4.94 -16.12 -9.68
N ALA A 96 5.58 -14.98 -9.97
CA ALA A 96 5.17 -14.07 -11.03
C ALA A 96 5.06 -14.77 -12.40
N ASP A 97 6.03 -15.63 -12.74
CA ASP A 97 6.05 -16.35 -14.01
C ASP A 97 4.94 -17.41 -14.14
N HIS A 98 4.33 -17.82 -13.04
CA HIS A 98 3.25 -18.83 -13.01
C HIS A 98 1.86 -18.22 -13.13
N ILE A 99 1.67 -16.94 -12.80
CA ILE A 99 0.36 -16.26 -12.86
C ILE A 99 -0.25 -16.34 -14.27
N PRO A 100 0.48 -16.05 -15.37
CA PRO A 100 -0.08 -16.19 -16.72
C PRO A 100 -0.46 -17.64 -17.10
N ILE A 101 0.18 -18.64 -16.48
CA ILE A 101 -0.15 -20.06 -16.69
C ILE A 101 -1.48 -20.40 -15.99
N TRP A 102 -1.70 -19.86 -14.79
CA TRP A 102 -2.91 -20.12 -14.01
C TRP A 102 -4.09 -19.25 -14.45
N ARG A 103 -3.81 -18.04 -14.93
CA ARG A 103 -4.78 -17.03 -15.42
C ARG A 103 -4.30 -16.43 -16.74
N PRO A 104 -4.46 -17.17 -17.86
CA PRO A 104 -4.05 -16.66 -19.18
C PRO A 104 -4.86 -15.44 -19.65
N ASP A 105 -5.98 -15.14 -18.98
CA ASP A 105 -6.82 -13.97 -19.19
C ASP A 105 -6.33 -12.71 -18.43
N ALA A 106 -5.33 -12.82 -17.57
CA ALA A 106 -4.78 -11.70 -16.82
C ALA A 106 -4.06 -10.70 -17.76
N SER A 107 -4.38 -9.42 -17.63
CA SER A 107 -3.60 -8.36 -18.27
C SER A 107 -2.42 -7.96 -17.38
N VAL A 108 -1.30 -7.61 -18.00
CA VAL A 108 -0.06 -7.27 -17.30
C VAL A 108 0.17 -5.76 -17.36
N ARG A 109 0.51 -5.17 -16.21
CA ARG A 109 0.98 -3.78 -16.13
C ARG A 109 2.20 -3.68 -15.23
N GLN A 110 2.90 -2.54 -15.30
CA GLN A 110 4.02 -2.25 -14.43
C GLN A 110 3.62 -1.28 -13.31
N SER A 111 4.17 -1.49 -12.14
CA SER A 111 4.08 -0.58 -11.00
C SER A 111 5.48 -0.15 -10.60
N VAL A 112 5.65 1.11 -10.24
CA VAL A 112 6.93 1.68 -9.84
C VAL A 112 6.85 2.17 -8.40
N SER A 113 7.82 1.78 -7.60
CA SER A 113 7.97 2.25 -6.22
C SER A 113 9.08 3.28 -6.10
N PHE A 114 8.77 4.40 -5.46
CA PHE A 114 9.66 5.53 -5.21
C PHE A 114 9.95 5.67 -3.73
N THR A 115 11.22 5.92 -3.38
CA THR A 115 11.63 6.18 -2.00
C THR A 115 12.77 7.19 -1.95
N PHE A 116 13.10 7.68 -0.75
CA PHE A 116 14.31 8.46 -0.54
C PHE A 116 15.48 7.57 -0.15
N PRO A 117 16.72 7.89 -0.57
CA PRO A 117 17.90 7.46 0.14
C PRO A 117 17.96 8.17 1.51
N LEU A 118 18.18 7.42 2.60
CA LEU A 118 18.31 8.01 3.95
C LEU A 118 19.52 8.96 4.09
N SER A 119 20.50 8.86 3.21
CA SER A 119 21.75 9.60 3.25
C SER A 119 21.66 11.04 2.73
N ASP A 120 20.62 11.37 1.95
CA ASP A 120 20.57 12.66 1.29
C ASP A 120 19.49 13.57 1.87
N THR A 121 19.95 14.64 2.50
CA THR A 121 19.30 15.93 2.57
C THR A 121 18.46 16.27 3.79
N ASP A 122 19.12 16.88 4.77
CA ASP A 122 18.45 17.78 5.73
C ASP A 122 17.92 19.07 5.05
N ALA A 123 18.42 19.40 3.85
CA ALA A 123 18.08 20.63 3.14
C ALA A 123 16.79 20.57 2.31
N ALA A 124 16.36 19.37 1.88
CA ALA A 124 15.20 19.27 0.97
C ALA A 124 13.83 19.51 1.64
N PHE A 125 13.77 19.45 2.97
CA PHE A 125 12.54 19.68 3.72
C PHE A 125 12.52 21.04 4.44
N ALA A 126 13.03 22.08 3.77
CA ALA A 126 12.90 23.44 4.25
C ALA A 126 11.45 23.70 4.70
N ILE A 127 11.30 24.32 5.86
CA ILE A 127 10.00 24.65 6.44
C ILE A 127 9.21 25.46 5.40
N LEU A 128 8.21 24.82 4.79
CA LEU A 128 7.28 25.53 3.93
C LEU A 128 6.58 26.62 4.78
N PRO A 129 6.38 27.82 4.22
CA PRO A 129 5.62 28.85 4.90
C PRO A 129 4.25 28.29 5.34
N PRO A 130 3.68 28.81 6.44
CA PRO A 130 2.38 28.35 6.93
C PRO A 130 1.34 28.57 5.84
N GLY A 131 1.03 27.51 5.09
CA GLY A 131 -0.03 27.42 4.10
C GLY A 131 -1.24 26.75 4.71
N GLY A 132 -2.39 26.72 4.03
CA GLY A 132 -3.61 26.07 4.51
C GLY A 132 -3.53 24.54 4.65
N VAL A 133 -2.32 23.97 4.80
CA VAL A 133 -2.07 22.55 5.08
C VAL A 133 -1.85 22.37 6.58
N ARG A 134 -2.61 21.48 7.20
CA ARG A 134 -2.45 21.12 8.61
C ARG A 134 -2.42 19.61 8.83
N ARG A 135 -1.78 19.18 9.89
CA ARG A 135 -1.84 17.80 10.37
C ARG A 135 -3.26 17.48 10.85
N LEU A 136 -3.80 16.33 10.44
CA LEU A 136 -5.07 15.83 10.90
C LEU A 136 -4.92 15.15 12.28
N ARG A 137 -6.00 15.18 13.05
CA ARG A 137 -6.15 14.54 14.36
C ARG A 137 -7.27 13.48 14.28
N ALA A 138 -7.37 12.60 15.25
CA ALA A 138 -8.43 11.59 15.31
C ALA A 138 -9.85 12.19 15.22
N THR A 139 -10.05 13.39 15.75
CA THR A 139 -11.32 14.14 15.66
C THR A 139 -11.70 14.58 14.24
N ASP A 140 -10.74 14.56 13.33
CA ASP A 140 -10.96 14.94 11.92
C ASP A 140 -11.44 13.75 11.07
N ALA A 141 -11.49 12.53 11.60
CA ALA A 141 -11.86 11.31 10.85
C ALA A 141 -13.19 11.46 10.10
N ARG A 142 -14.17 12.14 10.67
CA ARG A 142 -15.47 12.44 10.04
C ARG A 142 -15.36 13.18 8.69
N HIS A 143 -14.30 13.94 8.47
CA HIS A 143 -14.07 14.66 7.21
C HIS A 143 -13.48 13.77 6.11
N LEU A 144 -13.06 12.56 6.46
CA LEU A 144 -12.47 11.61 5.52
C LEU A 144 -13.52 10.69 4.86
N THR A 145 -14.75 10.67 5.34
CA THR A 145 -15.82 9.79 4.80
C THR A 145 -16.11 10.02 3.31
N ALA A 146 -15.82 11.20 2.78
CA ALA A 146 -15.93 11.54 1.36
C ALA A 146 -14.70 11.15 0.52
N PHE A 147 -13.65 10.62 1.16
CA PHE A 147 -12.40 10.23 0.51
C PHE A 147 -12.35 8.71 0.28
N PRO A 148 -11.57 8.24 -0.70
CA PRO A 148 -11.47 6.80 -1.00
C PRO A 148 -10.92 6.00 0.18
N ALA A 149 -11.53 4.84 0.48
CA ALA A 149 -11.16 3.99 1.59
C ALA A 149 -9.75 3.40 1.50
N TRP A 150 -9.18 3.29 0.32
CA TRP A 150 -7.81 2.82 0.14
C TRP A 150 -6.74 3.70 0.81
N LEU A 151 -7.05 4.97 1.12
CA LEU A 151 -6.15 5.87 1.86
C LEU A 151 -5.80 5.36 3.27
N TRP A 152 -6.63 4.51 3.86
CA TRP A 152 -6.41 3.94 5.20
C TRP A 152 -6.54 2.41 5.23
N ALA A 153 -6.36 1.75 4.07
CA ALA A 153 -6.53 0.30 3.95
C ALA A 153 -5.65 -0.49 4.94
N GLY A 154 -4.41 -0.04 5.18
CA GLY A 154 -3.50 -0.67 6.15
C GLY A 154 -3.83 -0.43 7.62
N TYR A 155 -4.91 0.30 7.94
CA TYR A 155 -5.37 0.58 9.29
C TYR A 155 -6.81 0.15 9.56
N GLY A 156 -7.55 -0.25 8.52
CA GLY A 156 -8.94 -0.66 8.59
C GLY A 156 -9.97 0.47 8.77
N SER A 157 -9.57 1.64 9.28
CA SER A 157 -10.47 2.80 9.41
C SER A 157 -9.72 4.14 9.39
N PRO A 158 -10.41 5.26 9.04
CA PRO A 158 -9.81 6.60 9.12
C PRO A 158 -9.39 6.99 10.55
N GLU A 159 -10.15 6.60 11.57
CA GLU A 159 -9.83 6.86 12.97
C GLU A 159 -8.54 6.14 13.39
N ALA A 160 -8.38 4.88 12.99
CA ALA A 160 -7.17 4.10 13.27
C ALA A 160 -5.96 4.70 12.55
N MET A 161 -6.11 5.09 11.27
CA MET A 161 -5.07 5.77 10.51
C MET A 161 -4.63 7.08 11.17
N LEU A 162 -5.57 7.90 11.67
CA LEU A 162 -5.24 9.17 12.33
C LEU A 162 -4.68 9.02 13.74
N ARG A 163 -4.92 7.87 14.41
CA ARG A 163 -4.32 7.55 15.73
C ARG A 163 -2.90 6.99 15.62
N HIS A 164 -2.65 6.15 14.63
CA HIS A 164 -1.42 5.35 14.53
C HIS A 164 -0.50 5.77 13.38
N GLY A 165 -1.02 6.50 12.40
CA GLY A 165 -0.30 7.07 11.27
C GLY A 165 -0.20 8.59 11.36
N ILE A 166 0.21 9.19 10.25
CA ILE A 166 0.30 10.64 10.07
C ILE A 166 -0.46 11.02 8.81
N ALA A 167 -1.25 12.08 8.87
CA ALA A 167 -1.90 12.66 7.72
C ALA A 167 -1.84 14.18 7.74
N TYR A 168 -1.62 14.78 6.57
CA TYR A 168 -1.69 16.22 6.33
C TYR A 168 -2.76 16.50 5.28
N ALA A 169 -3.54 17.55 5.49
CA ALA A 169 -4.62 17.91 4.59
C ALA A 169 -4.64 19.41 4.29
N ARG A 170 -5.06 19.73 3.06
CA ARG A 170 -5.35 21.09 2.61
C ARG A 170 -6.84 21.38 2.74
N TYR A 171 -7.17 22.52 3.34
CA TYR A 171 -8.52 23.03 3.42
C TYR A 171 -8.69 24.27 2.55
N LEU A 172 -9.80 24.35 1.83
CA LEU A 172 -10.27 25.56 1.15
C LEU A 172 -11.66 25.90 1.71
N ARG A 173 -11.82 27.08 2.28
CA ARG A 173 -13.12 27.54 2.84
C ARG A 173 -13.78 26.49 3.74
N ALA A 174 -13.01 25.90 4.65
CA ALA A 174 -13.41 24.83 5.57
C ALA A 174 -13.68 23.45 4.95
N GLU A 175 -13.57 23.30 3.64
CA GLU A 175 -13.65 22.00 2.96
C GLU A 175 -12.28 21.36 2.83
N LEU A 176 -12.17 20.07 3.16
CA LEU A 176 -10.97 19.27 2.92
C LEU A 176 -10.90 18.93 1.44
N VAL A 177 -9.86 19.40 0.74
CA VAL A 177 -9.74 19.26 -0.72
C VAL A 177 -8.58 18.39 -1.17
N ALA A 178 -7.57 18.21 -0.31
CA ALA A 178 -6.46 17.30 -0.58
C ALA A 178 -5.93 16.70 0.72
N ILE A 179 -5.41 15.50 0.64
CA ILE A 179 -4.79 14.77 1.74
C ILE A 179 -3.54 14.04 1.26
N ALA A 180 -2.53 13.96 2.11
CA ALA A 180 -1.48 12.95 2.05
C ALA A 180 -1.39 12.27 3.40
N CYS A 181 -1.31 10.95 3.42
CA CYS A 181 -1.27 10.16 4.64
C CYS A 181 -0.34 8.95 4.50
N ILE A 182 0.06 8.39 5.65
CA ILE A 182 0.61 7.05 5.70
C ILE A 182 -0.58 6.10 5.54
N ALA A 183 -0.65 5.41 4.41
CA ALA A 183 -1.73 4.46 4.11
C ALA A 183 -1.49 3.09 4.74
N SER A 184 -0.23 2.71 4.91
CA SER A 184 0.20 1.48 5.58
C SER A 184 1.62 1.64 6.12
N THR A 185 1.97 0.86 7.14
CA THR A 185 3.29 0.94 7.79
C THR A 185 3.82 -0.45 8.08
N THR A 186 5.12 -0.63 7.87
CA THR A 186 5.88 -1.82 8.29
C THR A 186 6.99 -1.41 9.25
N GLU A 187 7.88 -2.32 9.59
CA GLU A 187 9.04 -2.00 10.45
C GLU A 187 9.95 -0.98 9.77
N ARG A 188 10.09 -1.07 8.45
CA ARG A 188 11.03 -0.28 7.64
C ARG A 188 10.39 0.85 6.86
N TYR A 189 9.17 0.66 6.36
CA TYR A 189 8.53 1.57 5.41
C TYR A 189 7.26 2.20 5.97
N ASP A 190 7.04 3.46 5.59
CA ASP A 190 5.76 4.14 5.66
C ASP A 190 5.26 4.39 4.22
N ALA A 191 4.27 3.60 3.78
CA ALA A 191 3.67 3.76 2.46
C ALA A 191 2.77 5.00 2.42
N ILE A 192 3.01 5.86 1.44
CA ILE A 192 2.34 7.14 1.29
C ILE A 192 1.21 7.01 0.28
N ALA A 193 0.07 7.58 0.62
CA ALA A 193 -1.02 7.83 -0.29
C ALA A 193 -1.33 9.34 -0.33
N ALA A 194 -1.67 9.84 -1.52
CA ALA A 194 -2.10 11.21 -1.71
C ALA A 194 -3.34 11.27 -2.60
N TYR A 195 -4.28 12.12 -2.24
CA TYR A 195 -5.50 12.31 -3.02
C TYR A 195 -5.90 13.79 -3.03
N THR A 196 -6.35 14.27 -4.19
CA THR A 196 -6.94 15.59 -4.37
C THR A 196 -8.25 15.45 -5.11
N ILE A 197 -9.32 16.06 -4.58
CA ILE A 197 -10.63 16.05 -5.23
C ILE A 197 -10.55 16.66 -6.64
N ALA A 198 -11.32 16.12 -7.58
CA ALA A 198 -11.16 16.37 -9.01
C ALA A 198 -11.12 17.87 -9.37
N ARG A 199 -12.06 18.66 -8.81
CA ARG A 199 -12.20 20.09 -9.11
C ARG A 199 -11.03 20.98 -8.62
N THR A 200 -10.19 20.47 -7.74
CA THR A 200 -9.05 21.22 -7.16
C THR A 200 -7.68 20.63 -7.54
N ARG A 201 -7.66 19.72 -8.49
CA ARG A 201 -6.39 19.17 -9.02
C ARG A 201 -5.58 20.27 -9.74
N ARG A 202 -4.28 20.00 -9.93
CA ARG A 202 -3.31 20.88 -10.60
C ARG A 202 -3.03 22.22 -9.88
N ASN A 203 -3.38 22.34 -8.59
CA ASN A 203 -3.07 23.50 -7.75
C ASN A 203 -1.90 23.25 -6.78
N GLY A 204 -1.13 22.18 -6.94
CA GLY A 204 -0.01 21.86 -6.06
C GLY A 204 -0.38 21.27 -4.69
N PHE A 205 -1.66 21.11 -4.36
CA PHE A 205 -2.11 20.71 -3.02
C PHE A 205 -1.63 19.31 -2.60
N ALA A 206 -1.58 18.33 -3.52
CA ALA A 206 -1.00 17.03 -3.24
C ALA A 206 0.48 17.16 -2.87
N TRP A 207 1.22 18.00 -3.60
CA TRP A 207 2.63 18.27 -3.33
C TRP A 207 2.83 18.87 -1.94
N GLU A 208 2.06 19.94 -1.59
CA GLU A 208 2.15 20.57 -0.27
C GLU A 208 1.88 19.59 0.88
N CYS A 209 0.81 18.77 0.76
CA CYS A 209 0.46 17.79 1.77
C CYS A 209 1.53 16.68 1.89
N THR A 210 2.01 16.16 0.75
CA THR A 210 3.01 15.08 0.72
C THR A 210 4.35 15.58 1.23
N HIS A 211 4.78 16.78 0.85
CA HIS A 211 6.02 17.37 1.34
C HIS A 211 6.03 17.48 2.88
N ARG A 212 4.93 17.95 3.49
CA ARG A 212 4.78 18.00 4.96
C ARG A 212 4.82 16.60 5.58
N LEU A 213 4.17 15.63 4.93
CA LEU A 213 4.15 14.26 5.40
C LEU A 213 5.54 13.64 5.37
N LEU A 214 6.31 13.84 4.30
CA LEU A 214 7.70 13.36 4.17
C LEU A 214 8.59 13.90 5.28
N GLY A 215 8.50 15.20 5.58
CA GLY A 215 9.22 15.81 6.69
C GLY A 215 8.87 15.15 8.03
N ALA A 216 7.60 14.88 8.29
CA ALA A 216 7.15 14.24 9.52
C ALA A 216 7.57 12.75 9.61
N ILE A 217 7.49 11.99 8.51
CA ILE A 217 7.98 10.60 8.48
C ILE A 217 9.46 10.56 8.85
N ARG A 218 10.26 11.46 8.29
CA ARG A 218 11.69 11.51 8.56
C ARG A 218 11.98 11.87 10.01
N SER A 219 11.40 12.96 10.52
CA SER A 219 11.73 13.50 11.85
C SER A 219 11.12 12.73 13.01
N GLU A 220 9.93 12.13 12.82
CA GLU A 220 9.18 11.50 13.91
C GLU A 220 9.26 9.97 13.89
N ARG A 221 9.51 9.35 12.72
CA ARG A 221 9.38 7.89 12.57
C ARG A 221 10.67 7.17 12.19
N GLY A 222 11.62 7.87 11.55
CA GLY A 222 12.88 7.28 11.10
C GLY A 222 12.73 6.16 10.06
N LYS A 223 11.60 6.12 9.35
CA LYS A 223 11.30 5.11 8.33
C LYS A 223 11.51 5.65 6.92
N PHE A 224 11.62 4.72 5.96
CA PHE A 224 11.64 5.08 4.55
C PHE A 224 10.23 5.40 4.06
N PRO A 225 9.99 6.59 3.52
CA PRO A 225 8.75 6.87 2.82
C PRO A 225 8.71 6.08 1.51
N LEU A 226 7.56 5.49 1.20
CA LEU A 226 7.34 4.69 0.00
C LEU A 226 6.10 5.17 -0.74
N LEU A 227 6.26 5.63 -1.98
CA LEU A 227 5.15 5.96 -2.87
C LEU A 227 5.14 4.94 -4.01
N THR A 228 4.06 4.18 -4.14
CA THR A 228 3.89 3.20 -5.23
C THR A 228 2.78 3.67 -6.18
N ALA A 229 3.03 3.58 -7.47
CA ALA A 229 2.10 3.97 -8.51
C ALA A 229 2.16 3.03 -9.71
N SER A 230 1.05 2.91 -10.48
CA SER A 230 1.11 2.35 -11.82
C SER A 230 2.07 3.17 -12.68
N ALA A 231 2.85 2.51 -13.53
CA ALA A 231 3.73 3.17 -14.50
C ALA A 231 2.97 4.10 -15.48
N GLU A 232 1.66 3.90 -15.61
CA GLU A 232 0.75 4.73 -16.42
C GLU A 232 0.17 5.93 -15.65
N ASN A 233 0.41 6.02 -14.32
CA ASN A 233 -0.08 7.13 -13.50
C ASN A 233 0.90 8.30 -13.52
N ASP A 234 0.91 9.05 -14.62
CA ASP A 234 1.79 10.22 -14.83
C ASP A 234 1.69 11.23 -13.69
N ALA A 235 0.51 11.41 -13.10
CA ALA A 235 0.33 12.37 -12.02
C ALA A 235 1.07 11.96 -10.73
N ALA A 236 1.03 10.67 -10.37
CA ALA A 236 1.75 10.16 -9.21
C ALA A 236 3.26 10.14 -9.46
N ILE A 237 3.69 9.78 -10.68
CA ILE A 237 5.11 9.80 -11.08
C ILE A 237 5.66 11.22 -11.06
N ALA A 238 4.91 12.20 -11.60
CA ALA A 238 5.30 13.61 -11.56
C ALA A 238 5.39 14.13 -10.12
N LEU A 239 4.44 13.75 -9.25
CA LEU A 239 4.47 14.08 -7.82
C LEU A 239 5.74 13.51 -7.16
N ALA A 240 6.03 12.22 -7.36
CA ALA A 240 7.22 11.57 -6.80
C ALA A 240 8.51 12.30 -7.22
N ARG A 241 8.66 12.57 -8.52
CA ARG A 241 9.83 13.28 -9.07
C ARG A 241 9.95 14.70 -8.53
N SER A 242 8.84 15.44 -8.42
CA SER A 242 8.84 16.82 -7.89
C SER A 242 9.20 16.90 -6.40
N LEU A 243 9.07 15.78 -5.69
CA LEU A 243 9.47 15.60 -4.29
C LEU A 243 10.87 14.99 -4.15
N ALA A 244 11.64 14.88 -5.24
CA ALA A 244 12.95 14.24 -5.28
C ALA A 244 12.98 12.77 -4.81
N LEU A 245 11.85 12.07 -4.91
CA LEU A 245 11.81 10.63 -4.70
C LEU A 245 12.44 9.92 -5.91
N THR A 246 13.26 8.91 -5.65
CA THR A 246 13.90 8.11 -6.69
C THR A 246 13.20 6.78 -6.87
N ALA A 247 13.04 6.34 -8.14
CA ALA A 247 12.53 5.00 -8.44
C ALA A 247 13.52 3.95 -7.93
N ARG A 248 13.02 2.91 -7.27
CA ARG A 248 13.82 1.84 -6.67
C ARG A 248 13.44 0.46 -7.14
N HIS A 249 12.18 0.24 -7.44
CA HIS A 249 11.66 -1.06 -7.81
C HIS A 249 10.59 -0.94 -8.86
N ASP A 250 10.69 -1.76 -9.90
CA ASP A 250 9.64 -2.05 -10.84
C ASP A 250 9.00 -3.39 -10.46
N GLN A 251 7.69 -3.44 -10.40
CA GLN A 251 6.92 -4.62 -10.04
C GLN A 251 5.91 -4.94 -11.13
N THR A 252 5.92 -6.18 -11.58
CA THR A 252 4.87 -6.70 -12.48
C THR A 252 3.59 -6.94 -11.69
N VAL A 253 2.50 -6.43 -12.18
CA VAL A 253 1.17 -6.52 -11.59
C VAL A 253 0.23 -7.13 -12.62
N TYR A 254 -0.62 -8.06 -12.19
CA TYR A 254 -1.56 -8.79 -13.03
C TYR A 254 -2.98 -8.40 -12.65
N ASP A 255 -3.73 -7.88 -13.62
CA ASP A 255 -5.12 -7.47 -13.40
C ASP A 255 -6.08 -8.51 -14.00
N LEU A 256 -6.96 -9.05 -13.16
CA LEU A 256 -8.07 -9.92 -13.53
C LEU A 256 -9.34 -9.06 -13.68
N ARG A 257 -10.18 -9.42 -14.64
CA ARG A 257 -11.45 -8.73 -14.93
C ARG A 257 -12.65 -9.57 -14.55
#